data_d85fe325e0292c5ccb567ab4b610e774
#
_entry.id   d85fe325e0292c5ccb567ab4b610e774
#
_cell.length_a   1.000
_cell.length_b   1.000
_cell.length_c   1.000
_cell.angle_alpha   90.00
_cell.angle_beta   90.00
_cell.angle_gamma   90.00
#
_symmetry.space_group_name_H-M   'P 1'
#
loop_
_entity.id
_entity.type
_entity.pdbx_description
1 polymer ?
#
loop_
_entity_poly.entity_id
_entity_poly.type
_entity_poly.pdbx_seq_one_letter_code
_entity_poly.pdbx_strand_id
1 'polypeptide(L)'
;NPSFRIAYMILPKRLVSSYIQKMSILNCAVPVYDQLVLSKFIQSGSYERHLNRKKKIYKDIRNIFLSEIKKAEIYEELTIKEADLGLQLLIKYPYNISDDIAEKIAAENKIKIYTLSHFLHDKLDTKTLVVSYASFDPKNTEYGVNLLIDLLNKIKSYSAE
;
A
#
# COMPACT_ATOMS: atom_id res chain seq x y z
N ASN A 1 12.80 -1.73 -8.77
CA ASN A 1 12.06 -2.72 -9.53
C ASN A 1 11.47 -3.75 -8.55
N PRO A 2 10.13 -3.88 -8.43
CA PRO A 2 9.51 -4.81 -7.48
C PRO A 2 9.81 -6.30 -7.78
N SER A 3 10.36 -6.62 -8.95
CA SER A 3 10.69 -7.98 -9.35
C SER A 3 11.96 -8.55 -8.68
N PHE A 4 12.86 -7.75 -8.18
CA PHE A 4 14.07 -8.27 -7.52
C PHE A 4 13.78 -9.10 -6.28
N ARG A 5 12.76 -8.75 -5.51
CA ARG A 5 12.33 -9.50 -4.30
C ARG A 5 13.48 -9.91 -3.37
N ILE A 6 14.47 -9.07 -3.22
CA ILE A 6 15.65 -9.30 -2.39
C ILE A 6 15.48 -8.57 -1.06
N ALA A 7 15.76 -9.27 0.03
CA ALA A 7 15.89 -8.70 1.36
C ALA A 7 17.23 -9.12 1.97
N TYR A 8 17.69 -8.36 2.95
CA TYR A 8 18.87 -8.72 3.73
C TYR A 8 18.55 -8.63 5.22
N MET A 9 19.28 -9.40 6.01
CA MET A 9 19.14 -9.42 7.45
C MET A 9 20.52 -9.21 8.09
N ILE A 10 20.62 -8.28 9.04
CA ILE A 10 21.82 -8.05 9.86
C ILE A 10 21.58 -8.71 11.21
N LEU A 11 22.37 -9.74 11.50
CA LEU A 11 22.27 -10.47 12.75
C LEU A 11 23.20 -9.88 13.82
N PRO A 12 22.73 -9.80 15.08
CA PRO A 12 23.61 -9.57 16.21
C PRO A 12 24.70 -10.66 16.29
N LYS A 13 25.94 -10.31 16.67
CA LYS A 13 27.07 -11.24 16.70
C LYS A 13 26.76 -12.56 17.43
N ARG A 14 26.00 -12.50 18.54
CA ARG A 14 25.59 -13.67 19.36
C ARG A 14 24.71 -14.69 18.59
N LEU A 15 24.05 -14.29 17.52
CA LEU A 15 23.15 -15.15 16.74
C LEU A 15 23.82 -15.72 15.48
N VAL A 16 24.97 -15.19 15.07
CA VAL A 16 25.63 -15.57 13.81
C VAL A 16 26.01 -17.05 13.80
N SER A 17 26.65 -17.56 14.86
CA SER A 17 27.06 -18.98 14.91
C SER A 17 25.86 -19.91 14.90
N SER A 18 24.82 -19.62 15.66
CA SER A 18 23.59 -20.42 15.66
C SER A 18 22.88 -20.39 14.30
N TYR A 19 22.86 -19.23 13.65
CA TYR A 19 22.32 -19.09 12.30
C TYR A 19 23.09 -19.92 11.27
N ILE A 20 24.43 -19.81 11.24
CA ILE A 20 25.28 -20.59 10.35
C ILE A 20 25.05 -22.08 10.56
N GLN A 21 25.03 -22.54 11.80
CA GLN A 21 24.84 -23.96 12.11
C GLN A 21 23.49 -24.50 11.60
N LYS A 22 22.42 -23.72 11.74
CA LYS A 22 21.06 -24.13 11.33
C LYS A 22 20.81 -23.96 9.83
N MET A 23 21.43 -22.97 9.21
CA MET A 23 21.18 -22.59 7.84
C MET A 23 22.21 -23.10 6.84
N SER A 24 23.31 -23.75 7.34
CA SER A 24 24.39 -24.26 6.49
C SER A 24 23.94 -25.29 5.45
N ILE A 25 22.82 -25.96 5.69
CA ILE A 25 22.25 -26.97 4.78
C ILE A 25 21.40 -26.30 3.68
N LEU A 26 20.99 -25.04 3.89
CA LEU A 26 20.14 -24.32 2.95
C LEU A 26 20.99 -23.43 2.04
N ASN A 27 20.77 -23.55 0.74
CA ASN A 27 21.37 -22.63 -0.23
C ASN A 27 20.66 -21.27 -0.16
N CYS A 28 21.42 -20.19 -0.44
CA CYS A 28 20.83 -18.87 -0.60
C CYS A 28 19.81 -18.90 -1.75
N ALA A 29 18.57 -18.55 -1.44
CA ALA A 29 17.47 -18.54 -2.40
C ALA A 29 17.59 -17.40 -3.45
N VAL A 30 18.48 -16.44 -3.22
CA VAL A 30 18.68 -15.30 -4.13
C VAL A 30 19.76 -15.65 -5.15
N PRO A 31 19.45 -15.61 -6.45
CA PRO A 31 20.43 -15.85 -7.50
C PRO A 31 21.63 -14.90 -7.39
N VAL A 32 22.84 -15.43 -7.57
CA VAL A 32 24.09 -14.64 -7.49
C VAL A 32 24.08 -13.50 -8.50
N TYR A 33 23.54 -13.74 -9.68
CA TYR A 33 23.41 -12.70 -10.72
C TYR A 33 22.62 -11.49 -10.23
N ASP A 34 21.48 -11.71 -9.60
CA ASP A 34 20.64 -10.63 -9.05
C ASP A 34 21.36 -9.86 -7.94
N GLN A 35 22.11 -10.56 -7.10
CA GLN A 35 22.95 -9.93 -6.07
C GLN A 35 24.01 -9.02 -6.69
N LEU A 36 24.70 -9.48 -7.74
CA LEU A 36 25.71 -8.69 -8.44
C LEU A 36 25.13 -7.48 -9.16
N VAL A 37 23.98 -7.63 -9.82
CA VAL A 37 23.26 -6.53 -10.47
C VAL A 37 22.85 -5.48 -9.44
N LEU A 38 22.28 -5.90 -8.32
CA LEU A 38 21.88 -4.99 -7.23
C LEU A 38 23.10 -4.28 -6.63
N SER A 39 24.19 -5.02 -6.41
CA SER A 39 25.44 -4.44 -5.89
C SER A 39 25.97 -3.34 -6.82
N LYS A 40 26.06 -3.58 -8.12
CA LYS A 40 26.48 -2.59 -9.11
C LYS A 40 25.53 -1.40 -9.16
N PHE A 41 24.21 -1.64 -9.05
CA PHE A 41 23.19 -0.59 -9.04
C PHE A 41 23.35 0.34 -7.83
N ILE A 42 23.66 -0.21 -6.65
CA ILE A 42 23.96 0.56 -5.44
C ILE A 42 25.28 1.32 -5.59
N GLN A 43 26.36 0.65 -5.99
CA GLN A 43 27.72 1.24 -6.12
C GLN A 43 27.78 2.38 -7.13
N SER A 44 27.01 2.31 -8.21
CA SER A 44 26.91 3.39 -9.20
C SER A 44 26.13 4.63 -8.72
N GLY A 45 25.55 4.61 -7.53
CA GLY A 45 24.65 5.66 -7.01
C GLY A 45 23.31 5.72 -7.73
N SER A 46 23.05 4.83 -8.70
CA SER A 46 21.80 4.81 -9.46
C SER A 46 20.60 4.39 -8.62
N TYR A 47 20.83 3.54 -7.63
CA TYR A 47 19.81 3.13 -6.66
C TYR A 47 19.29 4.33 -5.86
N GLU A 48 20.17 5.15 -5.31
CA GLU A 48 19.81 6.32 -4.53
C GLU A 48 19.06 7.37 -5.39
N ARG A 49 19.57 7.65 -6.59
CA ARG A 49 18.88 8.54 -7.54
C ARG A 49 17.48 8.02 -7.88
N HIS A 50 17.33 6.71 -8.07
CA HIS A 50 16.03 6.08 -8.32
C HIS A 50 15.08 6.25 -7.14
N LEU A 51 15.55 6.00 -5.91
CA LEU A 51 14.74 6.17 -4.69
C LEU A 51 14.29 7.62 -4.52
N ASN A 52 15.19 8.58 -4.68
CA ASN A 52 14.88 10.00 -4.50
C ASN A 52 13.84 10.46 -5.53
N ARG A 53 13.96 10.03 -6.79
CA ARG A 53 12.94 10.28 -7.81
C ARG A 53 11.59 9.67 -7.45
N LYS A 54 11.57 8.42 -6.99
CA LYS A 54 10.32 7.75 -6.57
C LYS A 54 9.69 8.39 -5.36
N LYS A 55 10.47 8.77 -4.34
CA LYS A 55 9.97 9.51 -3.17
C LYS A 55 9.27 10.80 -3.58
N LYS A 56 9.84 11.56 -4.53
CA LYS A 56 9.21 12.78 -5.03
C LYS A 56 7.87 12.47 -5.71
N ILE A 57 7.85 11.53 -6.65
CA ILE A 57 6.62 11.14 -7.37
C ILE A 57 5.52 10.71 -6.38
N TYR A 58 5.83 9.84 -5.42
CA TYR A 58 4.85 9.37 -4.47
C TYR A 58 4.38 10.47 -3.51
N LYS A 59 5.25 11.40 -3.15
CA LYS A 59 4.87 12.59 -2.37
C LYS A 59 3.89 13.46 -3.14
N ASP A 60 4.12 13.67 -4.44
CA ASP A 60 3.26 14.47 -5.29
C ASP A 60 1.88 13.80 -5.44
N ILE A 61 1.85 12.48 -5.75
CA ILE A 61 0.60 11.70 -5.81
C ILE A 61 -0.17 11.77 -4.50
N ARG A 62 0.51 11.57 -3.37
CA ARG A 62 -0.11 11.66 -2.04
C ARG A 62 -0.70 13.04 -1.77
N ASN A 63 0.02 14.10 -2.11
CA ASN A 63 -0.46 15.46 -1.91
C ASN A 63 -1.71 15.75 -2.76
N ILE A 64 -1.72 15.33 -4.03
CA ILE A 64 -2.89 15.42 -4.90
C ILE A 64 -4.04 14.63 -4.29
N PHE A 65 -3.80 13.39 -3.89
CA PHE A 65 -4.82 12.55 -3.27
C PHE A 65 -5.47 13.22 -2.06
N LEU A 66 -4.65 13.71 -1.11
CA LEU A 66 -5.15 14.35 0.10
C LEU A 66 -5.84 15.70 -0.18
N SER A 67 -5.38 16.44 -1.19
CA SER A 67 -6.03 17.69 -1.57
C SER A 67 -7.39 17.47 -2.21
N GLU A 68 -7.52 16.46 -3.07
CA GLU A 68 -8.79 16.15 -3.74
C GLU A 68 -9.83 15.57 -2.78
N ILE A 69 -9.44 14.60 -1.95
CA ILE A 69 -10.39 14.00 -1.01
C ILE A 69 -10.91 15.03 0.04
N LYS A 70 -10.07 16.01 0.41
CA LYS A 70 -10.48 17.10 1.31
C LYS A 70 -11.54 18.04 0.74
N LYS A 71 -11.69 18.09 -0.57
CA LYS A 71 -12.74 18.94 -1.22
C LYS A 71 -14.10 18.28 -1.20
N ALA A 72 -14.17 16.97 -0.97
CA ALA A 72 -15.41 16.22 -0.97
C ALA A 72 -16.19 16.44 0.34
N GLU A 73 -17.50 16.63 0.27
CA GLU A 73 -18.37 16.80 1.45
C GLU A 73 -18.28 15.62 2.42
N ILE A 74 -18.09 14.41 1.88
CA ILE A 74 -17.96 13.18 2.67
C ILE A 74 -16.69 13.17 3.54
N TYR A 75 -15.69 14.01 3.26
CA TYR A 75 -14.40 14.03 3.97
C TYR A 75 -14.55 14.16 5.48
N GLU A 76 -15.45 15.01 5.93
CA GLU A 76 -15.67 15.28 7.37
C GLU A 76 -16.17 14.05 8.14
N GLU A 77 -16.74 13.07 7.45
CA GLU A 77 -17.21 11.81 8.03
C GLU A 77 -16.12 10.73 8.07
N LEU A 78 -15.04 10.92 7.32
CA LEU A 78 -13.98 9.93 7.16
C LEU A 78 -12.86 10.12 8.18
N THR A 79 -12.28 9.01 8.62
CA THR A 79 -11.01 9.03 9.35
C THR A 79 -9.91 8.50 8.46
N ILE A 80 -9.02 9.38 8.00
CA ILE A 80 -7.90 9.01 7.16
C ILE A 80 -6.65 8.88 8.02
N LYS A 81 -6.06 7.67 8.02
CA LYS A 81 -4.78 7.39 8.67
C LYS A 81 -3.73 7.08 7.60
N GLU A 82 -2.62 7.75 7.72
CA GLU A 82 -1.44 7.50 6.89
C GLU A 82 -0.55 6.48 7.59
N ALA A 83 0.01 5.54 6.82
CA ALA A 83 1.07 4.71 7.34
C ALA A 83 2.38 5.51 7.31
N ASP A 84 3.04 5.66 8.45
CA ASP A 84 4.26 6.50 8.60
C ASP A 84 5.39 6.12 7.62
N LEU A 85 5.44 4.89 7.17
CA LEU A 85 6.49 4.35 6.31
C LEU A 85 5.95 3.63 5.06
N GLY A 86 4.67 3.77 4.75
CA GLY A 86 4.02 3.01 3.68
C GLY A 86 3.60 3.87 2.48
N LEU A 87 3.17 3.17 1.45
CA LEU A 87 2.54 3.76 0.26
C LEU A 87 1.02 3.56 0.30
N GLN A 88 0.46 3.42 1.50
CA GLN A 88 -0.95 3.10 1.73
C GLN A 88 -1.58 4.13 2.67
N LEU A 89 -2.85 4.37 2.44
CA LEU A 89 -3.74 5.14 3.30
C LEU A 89 -4.82 4.19 3.81
N LEU A 90 -5.21 4.35 5.06
CA LEU A 90 -6.36 3.69 5.64
C LEU A 90 -7.49 4.71 5.74
N ILE A 91 -8.61 4.43 5.08
CA ILE A 91 -9.79 5.29 5.07
C ILE A 91 -10.90 4.57 5.80
N LYS A 92 -11.14 4.97 7.05
CA LYS A 92 -12.23 4.45 7.85
C LYS A 92 -13.50 5.28 7.61
N TYR A 93 -14.62 4.60 7.41
CA TYR A 93 -15.94 5.18 7.24
C TYR A 93 -16.88 4.76 8.37
N PRO A 94 -17.86 5.61 8.77
CA PRO A 94 -18.71 5.34 9.92
C PRO A 94 -19.97 4.52 9.58
N TYR A 95 -20.18 4.18 8.31
CA TYR A 95 -21.41 3.57 7.81
C TYR A 95 -21.60 2.14 8.31
N ASN A 96 -22.88 1.74 8.54
CA ASN A 96 -23.20 0.40 9.05
C ASN A 96 -23.31 -0.63 7.92
N ILE A 97 -22.20 -0.82 7.20
CA ILE A 97 -22.05 -1.77 6.10
C ILE A 97 -20.87 -2.68 6.41
N SER A 98 -21.02 -3.99 6.15
CA SER A 98 -19.92 -4.94 6.29
C SER A 98 -18.86 -4.74 5.20
N ASP A 99 -17.65 -5.14 5.50
CA ASP A 99 -16.52 -5.06 4.58
C ASP A 99 -16.80 -5.84 3.27
N ASP A 100 -17.45 -7.02 3.35
CA ASP A 100 -17.83 -7.81 2.18
C ASP A 100 -18.83 -7.08 1.27
N ILE A 101 -19.81 -6.37 1.86
CA ILE A 101 -20.78 -5.58 1.09
C ILE A 101 -20.07 -4.38 0.43
N ALA A 102 -19.17 -3.72 1.13
CA ALA A 102 -18.41 -2.61 0.56
C ALA A 102 -17.54 -3.07 -0.65
N GLU A 103 -16.90 -4.22 -0.55
CA GLU A 103 -16.14 -4.82 -1.67
C GLU A 103 -17.06 -5.22 -2.83
N LYS A 104 -18.26 -5.73 -2.56
CA LYS A 104 -19.25 -6.05 -3.58
C LYS A 104 -19.73 -4.81 -4.33
N ILE A 105 -20.10 -3.75 -3.61
CA ILE A 105 -20.49 -2.46 -4.21
C ILE A 105 -19.36 -1.93 -5.13
N ALA A 106 -18.11 -2.04 -4.68
CA ALA A 106 -16.96 -1.64 -5.49
C ALA A 106 -16.84 -2.46 -6.76
N ALA A 107 -16.96 -3.80 -6.66
CA ALA A 107 -16.88 -4.71 -7.81
C ALA A 107 -17.97 -4.44 -8.84
N GLU A 108 -19.21 -4.18 -8.41
CA GLU A 108 -20.33 -3.79 -9.28
C GLU A 108 -20.07 -2.49 -10.04
N ASN A 109 -19.27 -1.59 -9.43
CA ASN A 109 -18.82 -0.35 -10.06
C ASN A 109 -17.47 -0.48 -10.81
N LYS A 110 -17.00 -1.72 -11.02
CA LYS A 110 -15.72 -2.04 -11.70
C LYS A 110 -14.49 -1.43 -11.01
N ILE A 111 -14.59 -1.20 -9.71
CA ILE A 111 -13.51 -0.70 -8.86
C ILE A 111 -13.03 -1.86 -7.99
N LYS A 112 -11.74 -2.14 -8.02
CA LYS A 112 -11.14 -3.13 -7.12
C LYS A 112 -10.58 -2.42 -5.90
N ILE A 113 -11.17 -2.69 -4.74
CA ILE A 113 -10.68 -2.23 -3.45
C ILE A 113 -10.39 -3.45 -2.56
N TYR A 114 -9.68 -3.18 -1.48
CA TYR A 114 -9.53 -4.12 -0.37
C TYR A 114 -9.89 -3.41 0.92
N THR A 115 -10.63 -4.10 1.76
CA THR A 115 -10.85 -3.68 3.14
C THR A 115 -9.72 -4.18 4.04
N LEU A 116 -9.54 -3.54 5.19
CA LEU A 116 -8.48 -3.93 6.12
C LEU A 116 -8.69 -5.36 6.65
N SER A 117 -9.93 -5.82 6.79
CA SER A 117 -10.27 -7.19 7.17
C SER A 117 -9.65 -8.25 6.26
N HIS A 118 -9.44 -7.92 4.97
CA HIS A 118 -8.78 -8.82 4.01
C HIS A 118 -7.35 -9.20 4.42
N PHE A 119 -6.69 -8.35 5.20
CA PHE A 119 -5.30 -8.51 5.67
C PHE A 119 -5.21 -9.00 7.13
N LEU A 120 -6.34 -9.11 7.82
CA LEU A 120 -6.40 -9.57 9.20
C LEU A 120 -6.74 -11.06 9.27
N HIS A 121 -6.22 -11.72 10.30
CA HIS A 121 -6.47 -13.14 10.51
C HIS A 121 -7.92 -13.42 10.95
N ASP A 122 -8.48 -12.52 11.75
CA ASP A 122 -9.79 -12.71 12.42
C ASP A 122 -11.00 -12.22 11.61
N LYS A 123 -10.84 -11.79 10.38
CA LYS A 123 -11.91 -11.32 9.47
C LYS A 123 -13.00 -10.46 10.15
N LEU A 124 -12.61 -9.60 11.06
CA LEU A 124 -13.53 -8.65 11.70
C LEU A 124 -13.83 -7.50 10.74
N ASP A 125 -15.11 -7.09 10.68
CA ASP A 125 -15.49 -5.89 9.94
C ASP A 125 -14.77 -4.67 10.48
N THR A 126 -13.91 -4.11 9.65
CA THR A 126 -13.05 -2.98 10.05
C THR A 126 -13.61 -1.64 9.60
N LYS A 127 -14.53 -1.67 8.62
CA LYS A 127 -15.08 -0.48 7.95
C LYS A 127 -13.96 0.45 7.47
N THR A 128 -12.90 -0.17 6.96
CA THR A 128 -11.67 0.55 6.61
C THR A 128 -11.16 0.07 5.26
N LEU A 129 -11.07 0.99 4.30
CA LEU A 129 -10.47 0.73 3.01
C LEU A 129 -8.95 0.87 3.08
N VAL A 130 -8.24 -0.01 2.38
CA VAL A 130 -6.79 0.08 2.19
C VAL A 130 -6.53 0.61 0.78
N VAL A 131 -6.08 1.84 0.68
CA VAL A 131 -5.82 2.52 -0.60
C VAL A 131 -4.32 2.69 -0.80
N SER A 132 -3.78 2.05 -1.86
CA SER A 132 -2.37 2.22 -2.23
C SER A 132 -2.21 3.34 -3.25
N TYR A 133 -1.65 4.47 -2.85
CA TYR A 133 -1.37 5.55 -3.77
C TYR A 133 -0.19 5.25 -4.73
N ALA A 134 0.57 4.19 -4.48
CA ALA A 134 1.56 3.70 -5.43
C ALA A 134 0.95 3.13 -6.72
N SER A 135 -0.35 2.83 -6.71
CA SER A 135 -1.08 2.32 -7.87
C SER A 135 -1.56 3.43 -8.80
N PHE A 136 -1.50 4.69 -8.35
CA PHE A 136 -1.95 5.82 -9.15
C PHE A 136 -0.86 6.28 -10.13
N ASP A 137 -1.28 6.62 -11.34
CA ASP A 137 -0.46 7.41 -12.27
C ASP A 137 -0.57 8.89 -11.88
N PRO A 138 0.54 9.65 -11.79
CA PRO A 138 0.48 11.08 -11.46
C PRO A 138 -0.50 11.89 -12.31
N LYS A 139 -0.69 11.50 -13.58
CA LYS A 139 -1.58 12.19 -14.51
C LYS A 139 -3.07 11.91 -14.28
N ASN A 140 -3.39 10.76 -13.66
CA ASN A 140 -4.75 10.28 -13.47
C ASN A 140 -5.15 10.21 -11.99
N THR A 141 -4.32 10.76 -11.09
CA THR A 141 -4.56 10.70 -9.65
C THR A 141 -5.89 11.35 -9.26
N GLU A 142 -6.17 12.54 -9.76
CA GLU A 142 -7.44 13.26 -9.50
C GLU A 142 -8.66 12.42 -9.92
N TYR A 143 -8.62 11.86 -11.12
CA TYR A 143 -9.69 10.98 -11.61
C TYR A 143 -9.88 9.76 -10.70
N GLY A 144 -8.77 9.12 -10.29
CA GLY A 144 -8.84 7.96 -9.41
C GLY A 144 -9.40 8.30 -8.02
N VAL A 145 -9.08 9.49 -7.48
CA VAL A 145 -9.64 9.96 -6.21
C VAL A 145 -11.13 10.25 -6.33
N ASN A 146 -11.57 10.86 -7.43
CA ASN A 146 -12.99 11.11 -7.67
C ASN A 146 -13.79 9.81 -7.77
N LEU A 147 -13.27 8.77 -8.44
CA LEU A 147 -13.90 7.44 -8.43
C LEU A 147 -14.01 6.85 -7.02
N LEU A 148 -13.01 7.06 -6.18
CA LEU A 148 -13.06 6.60 -4.78
C LEU A 148 -14.10 7.38 -3.96
N ILE A 149 -14.22 8.69 -4.17
CA ILE A 149 -15.23 9.53 -3.54
C ILE A 149 -16.64 9.07 -3.94
N ASP A 150 -16.87 8.83 -5.24
CA ASP A 150 -18.14 8.31 -5.75
C ASP A 150 -18.49 6.96 -5.13
N LEU A 151 -17.49 6.08 -4.98
CA LEU A 151 -17.67 4.79 -4.32
C LEU A 151 -18.05 4.96 -2.84
N LEU A 152 -17.37 5.83 -2.11
CA LEU A 152 -17.68 6.11 -0.70
C LEU A 152 -19.08 6.68 -0.53
N ASN A 153 -19.53 7.56 -1.43
CA ASN A 153 -20.90 8.07 -1.45
C ASN A 153 -21.93 6.96 -1.71
N LYS A 154 -21.64 6.01 -2.58
CA LYS A 154 -22.50 4.84 -2.80
C LYS A 154 -22.55 3.94 -1.57
N ILE A 155 -21.41 3.66 -0.92
CA ILE A 155 -21.37 2.91 0.33
C ILE A 155 -22.22 3.60 1.40
N LYS A 156 -22.17 4.94 1.49
CA LYS A 156 -23.00 5.72 2.38
C LYS A 156 -24.51 5.57 2.08
N SER A 157 -24.91 5.67 0.82
CA SER A 157 -26.32 5.54 0.42
C SER A 157 -26.90 4.16 0.73
N TYR A 158 -26.14 3.09 0.50
CA TYR A 158 -26.55 1.73 0.88
C TYR A 158 -26.73 1.53 2.40
N SER A 159 -26.05 2.33 3.21
CA SER A 159 -26.21 2.27 4.68
C SER A 159 -27.47 2.98 5.18
N ALA A 160 -28.11 3.77 4.35
CA ALA A 160 -29.31 4.53 4.69
C ALA A 160 -30.62 3.79 4.31
N GLU A 161 -30.50 2.70 3.55
CA GLU A 161 -31.59 1.78 3.21
C GLU A 161 -31.69 0.65 4.25
#